data_8a4a7aaca0e749e0aae14037d1ae69d4
#
_entry.id   8a4a7aaca0e749e0aae14037d1ae69d4
#
_cell.length_a   1.000
_cell.length_b   1.000
_cell.length_c   1.000
_cell.angle_alpha   90.00
_cell.angle_beta   90.00
_cell.angle_gamma   90.00
#
_symmetry.space_group_name_H-M   'P 1'
#
loop_
_entity.id
_entity.type
_entity.pdbx_description
1 polymer ?
#
loop_
_entity_poly.entity_id
_entity_poly.type
_entity_poly.pdbx_seq_one_letter_code
_entity_poly.pdbx_strand_id
1 'polypeptide(L)'
;MSMGNSQRGTAVHEVTARSVVALLEDLPEHGLVRGQVGTVVESWVPGVYEVEFSDDDGRTYAMVALKAEQLLRLHHEPVHPEV
;
A
#
# COMPACT_ATOMS: atom_id res chain seq x y z
N MET A 1 -16.38 11.97 18.15
CA MET A 1 -16.13 11.72 17.82
C MET A 1 -15.93 11.29 17.26
N SER A 2 -15.92 11.42 17.25
CA SER A 2 -15.71 10.95 16.67
C SER A 2 -15.41 10.58 15.98
N MET A 3 -15.42 10.71 15.84
CA MET A 3 -15.14 10.37 15.23
C MET A 3 -15.01 9.81 14.44
N GLY A 4 -15.09 9.91 14.30
CA GLY A 4 -14.99 9.41 13.65
C GLY A 4 -14.98 9.08 12.88
N ASN A 5 -15.17 9.43 12.63
CA ASN A 5 -15.11 9.18 11.95
C ASN A 5 -14.94 8.90 11.08
N SER A 6 -14.92 9.16 10.83
CA SER A 6 -14.72 8.98 10.13
C SER A 6 -14.37 8.53 9.38
N GLN A 7 -14.17 8.49 9.31
CA GLN A 7 -13.79 8.11 8.49
C GLN A 7 -14.10 7.36 7.85
N ARG A 8 -14.56 7.44 7.74
CA ARG A 8 -14.83 6.89 7.10
C ARG A 8 -14.94 6.55 6.12
N GLY A 9 -15.08 6.65 5.95
CA GLY A 9 -15.46 6.36 4.95
C GLY A 9 -14.78 6.38 3.88
N THR A 10 -14.31 6.62 3.98
CA THR A 10 -13.74 6.84 3.12
C THR A 10 -13.59 6.01 2.16
N ALA A 11 -13.21 6.15 1.33
CA ALA A 11 -13.25 5.51 0.23
C ALA A 11 -12.68 4.24 0.27
N VAL A 12 -13.43 3.32 0.05
CA VAL A 12 -13.02 2.01 0.19
C VAL A 12 -12.02 1.59 -0.79
N HIS A 13 -11.87 2.24 -1.90
CA HIS A 13 -10.90 1.83 -2.88
C HIS A 13 -9.58 2.54 -2.69
N GLU A 14 -9.47 3.33 -1.67
CA GLU A 14 -8.24 4.05 -1.44
C GLU A 14 -7.21 3.19 -0.77
N VAL A 15 -5.96 3.50 -1.03
CA VAL A 15 -4.86 2.86 -0.35
C VAL A 15 -4.82 3.46 1.05
N THR A 16 -4.79 2.63 2.05
CA THR A 16 -4.74 3.07 3.43
C THR A 16 -3.54 2.44 4.11
N ALA A 17 -3.24 2.91 5.32
CA ALA A 17 -2.15 2.35 6.09
C ALA A 17 -2.36 0.85 6.25
N ARG A 18 -1.28 0.12 6.12
CA ARG A 18 -1.27 -1.33 6.19
C ARG A 18 -1.86 -2.01 4.98
N SER A 19 -2.20 -1.28 3.96
CA SER A 19 -2.60 -1.91 2.70
C SER A 19 -1.40 -2.63 2.10
N VAL A 20 -1.66 -3.77 1.52
CA VAL A 20 -0.65 -4.50 0.78
C VAL A 20 -0.75 -4.04 -0.66
N VAL A 21 0.35 -3.69 -1.26
CA VAL A 21 0.36 -3.12 -2.60
C VAL A 21 1.44 -3.78 -3.44
N ALA A 22 1.30 -3.71 -4.75
CA ALA A 22 2.32 -4.16 -5.67
C ALA A 22 2.72 -3.00 -6.54
N LEU A 23 3.99 -2.96 -6.93
CA LEU A 23 4.47 -1.92 -7.83
C LEU A 23 3.92 -2.12 -9.21
N LEU A 24 3.50 -1.04 -9.84
CA LEU A 24 3.01 -1.08 -11.21
C LEU A 24 4.10 -0.76 -12.21
N GLU A 25 5.29 -0.43 -11.74
CA GLU A 25 6.40 -0.09 -12.63
C GLU A 25 7.71 -0.42 -11.93
N ASP A 26 8.79 -0.48 -12.70
CA ASP A 26 10.10 -0.68 -12.14
C ASP A 26 10.59 0.60 -11.49
N LEU A 27 11.35 0.47 -10.41
CA LEU A 27 11.98 1.59 -9.75
C LEU A 27 13.46 1.26 -9.64
N PRO A 28 14.20 1.37 -10.72
CA PRO A 28 15.58 0.91 -10.73
C PRO A 28 16.48 1.64 -9.75
N GLU A 29 16.20 2.90 -9.45
CA GLU A 29 17.02 3.63 -8.51
C GLU A 29 16.87 3.08 -7.10
N HIS A 30 15.84 2.29 -6.84
CA HIS A 30 15.64 1.66 -5.55
C HIS A 30 15.86 0.15 -5.60
N GLY A 31 16.24 -0.36 -6.75
CA GLY A 31 16.43 -1.79 -6.88
C GLY A 31 15.14 -2.58 -6.83
N LEU A 32 14.03 -1.97 -7.21
CA LEU A 32 12.72 -2.62 -7.15
C LEU A 32 12.18 -2.79 -8.55
N VAL A 33 11.38 -3.83 -8.72
CA VAL A 33 10.80 -4.11 -10.03
C VAL A 33 9.29 -4.20 -9.95
N ARG A 34 8.66 -4.00 -11.07
CA ARG A 34 7.21 -4.10 -11.19
C ARG A 34 6.74 -5.42 -10.61
N GLY A 35 5.66 -5.37 -9.88
CA GLY A 35 5.07 -6.57 -9.27
C GLY A 35 5.58 -6.86 -7.88
N GLN A 36 6.63 -6.19 -7.43
CA GLN A 36 7.13 -6.42 -6.10
C GLN A 36 6.12 -5.91 -5.08
N VAL A 37 5.97 -6.64 -4.00
CA VAL A 37 4.90 -6.39 -3.02
C VAL A 37 5.46 -5.71 -1.80
N GLY A 38 4.75 -4.72 -1.32
CA GLY A 38 5.12 -4.01 -0.10
C GLY A 38 3.89 -3.67 0.73
N THR A 39 4.11 -3.01 1.84
CA THR A 39 3.03 -2.63 2.75
C THR A 39 3.10 -1.13 2.99
N VAL A 40 1.95 -0.48 2.90
CA VAL A 40 1.88 0.94 3.19
C VAL A 40 1.98 1.11 4.70
N VAL A 41 2.92 1.92 5.14
CA VAL A 41 3.10 2.14 6.58
C VAL A 41 2.73 3.55 6.99
N GLU A 42 2.69 4.48 6.05
CA GLU A 42 2.40 5.86 6.40
C GLU A 42 1.96 6.63 5.18
N SER A 43 1.20 7.68 5.39
CA SER A 43 0.83 8.59 4.31
C SER A 43 0.88 10.00 4.87
N TRP A 44 1.88 10.78 4.45
CA TRP A 44 2.07 12.11 4.99
C TRP A 44 1.27 13.15 4.24
N VAL A 45 1.04 12.94 2.97
CA VAL A 45 0.24 13.86 2.17
C VAL A 45 -0.68 13.04 1.29
N PRO A 46 -1.79 13.61 0.84
CA PRO A 46 -2.73 12.86 0.02
C PRO A 46 -2.06 12.32 -1.23
N GLY A 47 -2.32 11.06 -1.54
CA GLY A 47 -1.83 10.45 -2.76
C GLY A 47 -0.38 9.99 -2.73
N VAL A 48 0.31 10.17 -1.62
CA VAL A 48 1.71 9.72 -1.50
C VAL A 48 1.80 8.82 -0.28
N TYR A 49 2.38 7.66 -0.47
CA TYR A 49 2.40 6.63 0.56
C TYR A 49 3.82 6.15 0.79
N GLU A 50 4.16 5.97 2.05
CA GLU A 50 5.43 5.38 2.41
C GLU A 50 5.22 3.88 2.40
N VAL A 51 5.96 3.17 1.57
CA VAL A 51 5.79 1.74 1.36
C VAL A 51 7.03 1.01 1.80
N GLU A 52 6.85 0.01 2.63
CA GLU A 52 7.94 -0.81 3.14
C GLU A 52 7.97 -2.11 2.38
N PHE A 53 9.13 -2.47 1.88
CA PHE A 53 9.31 -3.74 1.18
C PHE A 53 10.18 -4.64 2.05
N SER A 54 9.68 -5.83 2.34
CA SER A 54 10.36 -6.77 3.21
C SER A 54 10.60 -8.09 2.50
N ASP A 55 11.63 -8.78 2.91
CA ASP A 55 11.91 -10.09 2.34
C ASP A 55 11.12 -11.16 3.10
N ASP A 56 11.34 -12.42 2.75
CA ASP A 56 10.59 -13.51 3.35
C ASP A 56 10.86 -13.68 4.83
N ASP A 57 11.96 -13.14 5.32
CA ASP A 57 12.27 -13.22 6.73
C ASP A 57 11.75 -12.02 7.50
N GLY A 58 11.02 -11.15 6.83
CA GLY A 58 10.46 -9.99 7.51
C GLY A 58 11.40 -8.82 7.63
N ARG A 59 12.56 -8.87 6.98
CA ARG A 59 13.49 -7.76 7.05
C ARG A 59 13.15 -6.73 6.00
N THR A 60 13.08 -5.47 6.43
CA THR A 60 12.85 -4.39 5.50
C THR A 60 14.11 -4.14 4.69
N TYR A 61 13.99 -4.18 3.37
CA TYR A 61 15.14 -3.90 2.52
C TYR A 61 14.94 -2.61 1.73
N ALA A 62 13.78 -2.02 1.78
CA ALA A 62 13.56 -0.73 1.13
C ALA A 62 12.34 -0.05 1.73
N MET A 63 12.38 1.26 1.81
CA MET A 63 11.25 2.04 2.24
C MET A 63 11.20 3.24 1.32
N VAL A 64 10.13 3.40 0.57
CA VAL A 64 10.07 4.36 -0.51
C VAL A 64 8.75 5.10 -0.49
N ALA A 65 8.78 6.40 -0.73
CA ALA A 65 7.57 7.19 -0.86
C ALA A 65 7.09 7.09 -2.30
N LEU A 66 5.88 6.62 -2.49
CA LEU A 66 5.35 6.35 -3.82
C LEU A 66 3.98 6.99 -3.99
N LYS A 67 3.67 7.32 -5.22
CA LYS A 67 2.39 7.90 -5.54
C LYS A 67 1.37 6.79 -5.76
N ALA A 68 0.12 7.10 -5.51
CA ALA A 68 -0.95 6.11 -5.67
C ALA A 68 -0.95 5.48 -7.05
N GLU A 69 -0.66 6.24 -8.09
CA GLU A 69 -0.71 5.68 -9.44
C GLU A 69 0.43 4.70 -9.72
N GLN A 70 1.40 4.60 -8.83
CA GLN A 70 2.47 3.63 -8.98
C GLN A 70 2.15 2.32 -8.28
N LEU A 71 0.99 2.23 -7.63
CA LEU A 71 0.66 1.13 -6.75
C LEU A 71 -0.64 0.47 -7.14
N LEU A 72 -0.68 -0.85 -7.00
CA LEU A 72 -1.90 -1.61 -7.13
C LEU A 72 -2.22 -2.16 -5.75
N ARG A 73 -3.36 -1.80 -5.20
CA ARG A 73 -3.75 -2.32 -3.91
C ARG A 73 -4.19 -3.76 -4.07
N LEU A 74 -3.65 -4.63 -3.23
CA LEU A 74 -3.97 -6.04 -3.31
C LEU A 74 -4.96 -6.40 -2.23
N HIS A 75 -5.84 -7.33 -2.56
CA HIS A 75 -6.79 -7.87 -1.59
C HIS A 75 -6.22 -9.20 -1.14
N HIS A 76 -5.67 -9.21 0.06
CA HIS A 76 -5.05 -10.41 0.57
C HIS A 76 -5.98 -11.24 1.42
N GLU A 77 -7.22 -10.79 1.57
CA GLU A 77 -8.23 -11.56 2.27
C GLU A 77 -9.23 -12.05 1.25
N PRO A 78 -9.85 -13.16 1.51
CA PRO A 78 -10.86 -13.65 0.58
C PRO A 78 -11.96 -12.63 0.44
N VAL A 79 -12.41 -12.42 -0.76
CA VAL A 79 -13.54 -11.59 -1.02
C VAL A 79 -14.71 -12.52 -1.15
N HIS A 80 -15.64 -12.45 -0.21
CA HIS A 80 -16.72 -13.37 -0.23
C HIS A 80 -17.86 -12.77 -0.91
N PRO A 81 -18.28 -13.32 -1.94
CA PRO A 81 -19.38 -12.80 -2.60
C PRO A 81 -20.48 -13.18 -1.80
N GLU A 82 -20.72 -13.45 -0.87
CA GLU A 82 -21.80 -13.62 -0.22
C GLU A 82 -22.69 -14.31 -0.83
N VAL A 83 -22.49 -15.07 -1.21
CA VAL A 83 -23.30 -15.79 -1.90
C VAL A 83 -24.28 -16.31 -1.43
#